data_e2f95a0075fa05b49f655a61bebd734b
#
_entry.id   e2f95a0075fa05b49f655a61bebd734b
#
_cell.length_a   1.000
_cell.length_b   1.000
_cell.length_c   1.000
_cell.angle_alpha   90.00
_cell.angle_beta   90.00
_cell.angle_gamma   90.00
#
_symmetry.space_group_name_H-M   'P 1'
#
loop_
_entity.id
_entity.type
_entity.pdbx_description
1 polymer ?
#
loop_
_entity_poly.entity_id
_entity_poly.type
_entity_poly.pdbx_seq_one_letter_code
_entity_poly.pdbx_strand_id
1 'polypeptide(L)'
;MKHAWNYSPFGSNNLKYYQKASPSPSISGPSSVCDQATYTVENLPQGATVQWSVSNNNVTLTSGQGTHTATFTKFRNGMEIIHADILFNNIRIALLTKETYFGAPSISNIIGEQRVPTGQYASYRAVISNNAPIPSSYQWILNPLNGNSLYGNGTESIDIAFYNPGSYQLVCRATNECGVGDYYTMGIGVYDNLYLTLSPNPATDEVTLQLTETDEVSGLSVLSTDRSTYEIQIWSGMRMLRSFRTNEPTFQISMAGLPAGLYFVRVVKNGQTYTQKLIKK
;
A
#
# COMPACT_ATOMS: atom_id res chain seq x y z
N MET A 1 -32.84 -21.56 21.24
CA MET A 1 -34.09 -21.12 21.89
C MET A 1 -33.97 -21.38 23.37
N LYS A 2 -33.90 -20.31 24.19
CA LYS A 2 -33.96 -20.46 25.66
C LYS A 2 -35.37 -20.17 26.10
N HIS A 3 -36.06 -21.17 26.67
CA HIS A 3 -37.36 -21.03 27.27
C HIS A 3 -37.20 -20.57 28.70
N ALA A 4 -37.73 -19.38 29.06
CA ALA A 4 -37.82 -18.93 30.43
C ALA A 4 -39.13 -19.42 31.04
N TRP A 5 -39.05 -20.11 32.18
CA TRP A 5 -40.21 -20.58 32.94
C TRP A 5 -40.46 -19.59 34.07
N ASN A 6 -41.64 -18.96 34.07
CA ASN A 6 -42.11 -18.23 35.25
C ASN A 6 -43.09 -19.12 36.03
N TYR A 7 -42.73 -19.43 37.27
CA TYR A 7 -43.60 -20.13 38.20
C TYR A 7 -44.35 -19.10 39.05
N SER A 8 -45.68 -19.14 39.03
CA SER A 8 -46.50 -18.41 40.00
C SER A 8 -46.90 -19.35 41.15
N PRO A 9 -46.67 -19.02 42.43
CA PRO A 9 -46.85 -19.94 43.54
C PRO A 9 -48.27 -19.97 44.10
N PHE A 10 -49.25 -19.29 43.53
CA PHE A 10 -50.62 -19.25 44.07
C PHE A 10 -51.66 -19.56 43.03
N GLY A 11 -52.32 -20.72 43.14
CA GLY A 11 -53.55 -21.07 42.39
C GLY A 11 -53.51 -22.44 41.77
N SER A 12 -54.45 -23.27 42.11
CA SER A 12 -54.62 -24.69 41.75
C SER A 12 -55.07 -24.95 40.29
N ASN A 13 -54.67 -24.12 39.35
CA ASN A 13 -54.88 -24.41 37.93
C ASN A 13 -53.55 -24.25 37.21
N ASN A 14 -52.94 -25.35 36.83
CA ASN A 14 -51.68 -25.45 36.05
C ASN A 14 -51.86 -24.91 34.60
N LEU A 15 -52.18 -23.63 34.43
CA LEU A 15 -52.10 -22.96 33.13
C LEU A 15 -50.65 -22.50 32.93
N LYS A 16 -49.85 -23.29 32.25
CA LYS A 16 -48.56 -22.89 31.76
C LYS A 16 -48.74 -21.91 30.59
N TYR A 17 -48.61 -20.61 30.87
CA TYR A 17 -48.51 -19.61 29.80
C TYR A 17 -47.14 -19.68 29.15
N TYR A 18 -47.08 -20.19 27.95
CA TYR A 18 -45.89 -20.05 27.12
C TYR A 18 -45.94 -18.66 26.48
N GLN A 19 -45.24 -17.69 27.06
CA GLN A 19 -44.94 -16.48 26.30
C GLN A 19 -43.88 -16.82 25.28
N LYS A 20 -44.26 -16.77 24.00
CA LYS A 20 -43.25 -16.78 22.93
C LYS A 20 -42.37 -15.56 23.12
N ALA A 21 -41.09 -15.77 23.39
CA ALA A 21 -40.15 -14.65 23.51
C ALA A 21 -40.25 -13.78 22.24
N SER A 22 -40.55 -12.51 22.40
CA SER A 22 -40.53 -11.57 21.30
C SER A 22 -39.09 -11.54 20.73
N PRO A 23 -38.91 -11.54 19.41
CA PRO A 23 -37.60 -11.44 18.84
C PRO A 23 -36.92 -10.17 19.32
N SER A 24 -35.60 -10.27 19.62
CA SER A 24 -34.82 -9.12 20.07
C SER A 24 -34.73 -8.05 18.96
N PRO A 25 -34.71 -6.78 19.32
CA PRO A 25 -34.48 -5.71 18.35
C PRO A 25 -33.15 -5.88 17.59
N SER A 26 -33.14 -5.54 16.31
CA SER A 26 -31.94 -5.59 15.46
C SER A 26 -31.99 -4.49 14.39
N ILE A 27 -30.84 -4.07 13.88
CA ILE A 27 -30.75 -3.14 12.74
C ILE A 27 -30.71 -3.94 11.45
N SER A 28 -31.66 -3.73 10.56
CA SER A 28 -31.61 -4.19 9.17
C SER A 28 -31.19 -3.06 8.23
N GLY A 29 -30.59 -3.42 7.09
CA GLY A 29 -30.09 -2.50 6.07
C GLY A 29 -28.82 -3.05 5.40
N PRO A 30 -28.36 -2.42 4.32
CA PRO A 30 -27.19 -2.89 3.56
C PRO A 30 -25.88 -2.77 4.34
N SER A 31 -24.88 -3.61 4.01
CA SER A 31 -23.53 -3.55 4.57
C SER A 31 -22.56 -2.77 3.68
N SER A 32 -22.95 -2.49 2.43
CA SER A 32 -22.20 -1.65 1.48
C SER A 32 -23.17 -0.80 0.69
N VAL A 33 -22.84 0.49 0.51
CA VAL A 33 -23.72 1.50 -0.09
C VAL A 33 -22.90 2.49 -0.87
N CYS A 34 -23.34 2.90 -2.07
CA CYS A 34 -22.66 3.93 -2.84
C CYS A 34 -22.83 5.32 -2.25
N ASP A 35 -24.09 5.74 -2.05
CA ASP A 35 -24.38 7.14 -1.66
C ASP A 35 -25.35 7.26 -0.49
N GLN A 36 -26.49 6.55 -0.54
CA GLN A 36 -27.55 6.70 0.43
C GLN A 36 -28.22 5.36 0.73
N ALA A 37 -28.54 5.13 2.00
CA ALA A 37 -29.33 3.97 2.42
C ALA A 37 -30.21 4.26 3.63
N THR A 38 -31.29 3.47 3.73
CA THR A 38 -32.20 3.47 4.86
C THR A 38 -31.96 2.24 5.72
N TYR A 39 -31.95 2.44 7.02
CA TYR A 39 -31.79 1.41 8.05
C TYR A 39 -33.04 1.36 8.90
N THR A 40 -33.41 0.17 9.35
CA THR A 40 -34.63 -0.06 10.12
C THR A 40 -34.30 -0.82 11.40
N VAL A 41 -34.83 -0.40 12.52
CA VAL A 41 -34.83 -1.22 13.74
C VAL A 41 -36.03 -2.15 13.69
N GLU A 42 -35.72 -3.42 13.45
CA GLU A 42 -36.73 -4.49 13.49
C GLU A 42 -37.10 -4.83 14.93
N ASN A 43 -38.32 -5.27 15.15
CA ASN A 43 -38.86 -5.68 16.47
C ASN A 43 -38.73 -4.60 17.55
N LEU A 44 -38.90 -3.32 17.17
CA LEU A 44 -38.89 -2.22 18.13
C LEU A 44 -40.02 -2.41 19.14
N PRO A 45 -39.78 -2.33 20.46
CA PRO A 45 -40.83 -2.40 21.46
C PRO A 45 -41.87 -1.30 21.27
N GLN A 46 -43.14 -1.62 21.50
CA GLN A 46 -44.24 -0.66 21.37
C GLN A 46 -44.02 0.54 22.33
N GLY A 47 -44.12 1.75 21.80
CA GLY A 47 -43.92 3.00 22.55
C GLY A 47 -42.44 3.40 22.71
N ALA A 48 -41.50 2.61 22.21
CA ALA A 48 -40.07 3.00 22.15
C ALA A 48 -39.78 3.89 20.94
N THR A 49 -38.81 4.75 21.09
CA THR A 49 -38.24 5.60 20.03
C THR A 49 -36.77 5.23 19.78
N VAL A 50 -36.22 5.64 18.64
CA VAL A 50 -34.85 5.34 18.29
C VAL A 50 -34.07 6.64 18.10
N GLN A 51 -32.97 6.80 18.85
CA GLN A 51 -32.02 7.87 18.62
C GLN A 51 -30.87 7.33 17.78
N TRP A 52 -30.75 7.81 16.55
CA TRP A 52 -29.74 7.42 15.59
C TRP A 52 -28.50 8.30 15.71
N SER A 53 -27.34 7.68 15.59
CA SER A 53 -26.05 8.36 15.55
C SER A 53 -25.01 7.56 14.75
N VAL A 54 -23.84 8.14 14.52
CA VAL A 54 -22.74 7.52 13.76
C VAL A 54 -21.41 7.77 14.47
N SER A 55 -20.41 6.90 14.23
CA SER A 55 -19.11 6.97 14.91
C SER A 55 -18.08 7.83 14.19
N ASN A 56 -17.99 7.74 12.85
CA ASN A 56 -16.86 8.28 12.10
C ASN A 56 -17.17 9.53 11.27
N ASN A 57 -18.43 9.96 11.25
CA ASN A 57 -18.91 11.10 10.47
C ASN A 57 -18.64 10.98 8.95
N ASN A 58 -18.62 9.76 8.42
CA ASN A 58 -18.53 9.52 6.97
C ASN A 58 -19.87 9.73 6.28
N VAL A 59 -20.94 9.75 7.06
CA VAL A 59 -22.32 9.93 6.59
C VAL A 59 -23.03 10.98 7.43
N THR A 60 -24.11 11.53 6.88
CA THR A 60 -25.03 12.42 7.56
C THR A 60 -26.40 11.76 7.68
N LEU A 61 -27.02 11.83 8.84
CA LEU A 61 -28.43 11.46 9.02
C LEU A 61 -29.29 12.52 8.32
N THR A 62 -30.02 12.12 7.30
CA THR A 62 -30.86 13.03 6.48
C THR A 62 -32.33 12.99 6.84
N SER A 63 -32.78 11.88 7.45
CA SER A 63 -34.16 11.75 7.94
C SER A 63 -34.32 10.61 8.94
N GLY A 64 -35.40 10.62 9.69
CA GLY A 64 -35.81 9.50 10.53
C GLY A 64 -35.35 9.54 11.98
N GLN A 65 -34.75 10.63 12.47
CA GLN A 65 -34.43 10.76 13.89
C GLN A 65 -35.69 10.63 14.75
N GLY A 66 -35.61 9.80 15.80
CA GLY A 66 -36.73 9.52 16.68
C GLY A 66 -37.65 8.38 16.19
N THR A 67 -37.50 7.89 14.97
CA THR A 67 -38.33 6.85 14.37
C THR A 67 -37.57 5.53 14.21
N HIS A 68 -38.29 4.44 13.93
CA HIS A 68 -37.72 3.11 13.73
C HIS A 68 -36.90 2.98 12.44
N THR A 69 -37.00 3.94 11.50
CA THR A 69 -36.23 3.99 10.27
C THR A 69 -35.47 5.28 10.17
N ALA A 70 -34.22 5.20 9.63
CA ALA A 70 -33.37 6.36 9.40
C ALA A 70 -32.64 6.25 8.07
N THR A 71 -32.51 7.38 7.40
CA THR A 71 -31.78 7.46 6.13
C THR A 71 -30.50 8.23 6.35
N PHE A 72 -29.38 7.64 5.87
CA PHE A 72 -28.05 8.22 5.92
C PHE A 72 -27.52 8.45 4.51
N THR A 73 -26.93 9.60 4.29
CA THR A 73 -26.31 9.99 3.02
C THR A 73 -24.80 10.13 3.21
N LYS A 74 -24.03 9.59 2.28
CA LYS A 74 -22.58 9.62 2.29
C LYS A 74 -22.06 11.05 2.20
N PHE A 75 -21.06 11.35 3.04
CA PHE A 75 -20.23 12.54 2.94
C PHE A 75 -18.82 12.19 2.48
N ARG A 76 -18.28 11.04 2.92
CA ARG A 76 -16.95 10.50 2.54
C ARG A 76 -17.04 9.01 2.31
N ASN A 77 -16.07 8.47 1.54
CA ASN A 77 -15.89 7.02 1.45
C ASN A 77 -15.35 6.49 2.79
N GLY A 78 -15.80 5.33 3.18
CA GLY A 78 -15.25 4.66 4.35
C GLY A 78 -16.26 3.87 5.17
N MET A 79 -15.69 3.18 6.16
CA MET A 79 -16.43 2.41 7.14
C MET A 79 -17.14 3.33 8.13
N GLU A 80 -18.41 3.05 8.38
CA GLU A 80 -19.22 3.72 9.37
C GLU A 80 -19.89 2.71 10.31
N ILE A 81 -20.02 3.07 11.57
CA ILE A 81 -20.84 2.33 12.52
C ILE A 81 -22.10 3.15 12.79
N ILE A 82 -23.22 2.61 12.35
CA ILE A 82 -24.53 3.19 12.61
C ILE A 82 -24.99 2.68 13.97
N HIS A 83 -25.34 3.61 14.85
CA HIS A 83 -25.87 3.35 16.18
C HIS A 83 -27.38 3.64 16.23
N ALA A 84 -28.13 2.77 16.90
CA ALA A 84 -29.53 2.97 17.23
C ALA A 84 -29.71 2.78 18.74
N ASP A 85 -29.79 3.87 19.48
CA ASP A 85 -30.20 3.86 20.88
C ASP A 85 -31.72 3.73 20.97
N ILE A 86 -32.16 2.63 21.54
CA ILE A 86 -33.60 2.40 21.77
C ILE A 86 -33.98 3.03 23.11
N LEU A 87 -34.90 4.00 23.06
CA LEU A 87 -35.35 4.74 24.23
C LEU A 87 -36.78 4.38 24.56
N PHE A 88 -37.08 4.15 25.83
CA PHE A 88 -38.41 4.03 26.37
C PHE A 88 -38.58 5.02 27.53
N ASN A 89 -39.54 5.92 27.45
CA ASN A 89 -39.67 7.06 28.37
C ASN A 89 -38.39 7.86 28.57
N ASN A 90 -37.64 8.11 27.48
CA ASN A 90 -36.33 8.78 27.45
C ASN A 90 -35.20 8.04 28.20
N ILE A 91 -35.39 6.81 28.59
CA ILE A 91 -34.35 5.95 29.18
C ILE A 91 -33.85 4.98 28.11
N ARG A 92 -32.54 4.90 27.91
CA ARG A 92 -31.94 3.94 26.97
C ARG A 92 -32.10 2.51 27.52
N ILE A 93 -32.83 1.68 26.78
CA ILE A 93 -33.05 0.28 27.11
C ILE A 93 -32.19 -0.68 26.30
N ALA A 94 -31.68 -0.25 25.11
CA ALA A 94 -30.76 -1.01 24.29
C ALA A 94 -29.92 -0.07 23.40
N LEU A 95 -28.72 -0.52 23.04
CA LEU A 95 -27.89 0.04 21.98
C LEU A 95 -27.67 -1.05 20.92
N LEU A 96 -28.02 -0.73 19.68
CA LEU A 96 -27.76 -1.57 18.52
C LEU A 96 -26.72 -0.91 17.63
N THR A 97 -25.89 -1.70 16.98
CA THR A 97 -24.86 -1.22 16.06
C THR A 97 -24.89 -2.00 14.76
N LYS A 98 -24.57 -1.32 13.66
CA LYS A 98 -24.40 -1.94 12.35
C LYS A 98 -23.24 -1.30 11.61
N GLU A 99 -22.28 -2.12 11.26
CA GLU A 99 -21.16 -1.73 10.41
C GLU A 99 -21.62 -1.68 8.95
N THR A 100 -21.29 -0.59 8.26
CA THR A 100 -21.62 -0.37 6.86
C THR A 100 -20.48 0.40 6.20
N TYR A 101 -20.09 -0.02 5.00
CA TYR A 101 -19.13 0.72 4.19
C TYR A 101 -19.88 1.61 3.19
N PHE A 102 -19.53 2.89 3.13
CA PHE A 102 -20.10 3.86 2.19
C PHE A 102 -19.09 4.25 1.13
N GLY A 103 -19.51 4.19 -0.14
CA GLY A 103 -18.77 4.70 -1.30
C GLY A 103 -17.81 3.72 -1.94
N ALA A 104 -16.81 4.29 -2.61
CA ALA A 104 -15.77 3.55 -3.30
C ALA A 104 -14.77 2.92 -2.33
N PRO A 105 -14.09 1.80 -2.72
CA PRO A 105 -13.13 1.13 -1.86
C PRO A 105 -11.94 2.02 -1.57
N SER A 106 -11.42 2.00 -0.33
CA SER A 106 -10.20 2.69 0.06
C SER A 106 -9.05 1.70 0.26
N ILE A 107 -7.84 2.16 -0.03
CA ILE A 107 -6.61 1.43 0.24
C ILE A 107 -6.17 1.77 1.68
N SER A 108 -5.92 0.75 2.50
CA SER A 108 -5.42 0.93 3.87
C SER A 108 -3.89 0.84 3.95
N ASN A 109 -3.26 0.13 3.01
CA ASN A 109 -1.81 -0.05 2.97
C ASN A 109 -1.34 -0.48 1.57
N ILE A 110 -0.05 -0.28 1.30
CA ILE A 110 0.69 -0.93 0.21
C ILE A 110 1.76 -1.80 0.85
N ILE A 111 1.81 -3.07 0.49
CA ILE A 111 2.85 -4.01 0.91
C ILE A 111 3.90 -4.07 -0.18
N GLY A 112 5.16 -3.91 0.18
CA GLY A 112 6.33 -3.96 -0.70
C GLY A 112 7.54 -3.32 -0.05
N GLU A 113 8.70 -3.43 -0.69
CA GLU A 113 9.95 -2.88 -0.18
C GLU A 113 9.99 -1.36 -0.32
N GLN A 114 10.39 -0.67 0.75
CA GLN A 114 10.57 0.79 0.76
C GLN A 114 12.00 1.23 0.45
N ARG A 115 12.95 0.29 0.41
CA ARG A 115 14.34 0.52 0.01
C ARG A 115 14.74 -0.52 -1.02
N VAL A 116 15.03 -0.07 -2.23
CA VAL A 116 15.30 -0.95 -3.38
C VAL A 116 16.63 -0.57 -4.01
N PRO A 117 17.54 -1.52 -4.26
CA PRO A 117 18.74 -1.23 -5.03
C PRO A 117 18.39 -0.90 -6.50
N THR A 118 19.17 -0.05 -7.13
CA THR A 118 19.06 0.19 -8.57
C THR A 118 19.28 -1.08 -9.38
N GLY A 119 18.58 -1.19 -10.51
CA GLY A 119 18.62 -2.36 -11.39
C GLY A 119 17.78 -3.55 -10.92
N GLN A 120 17.05 -3.43 -9.81
CA GLN A 120 16.20 -4.48 -9.27
C GLN A 120 14.71 -4.25 -9.62
N TYR A 121 13.97 -5.36 -9.58
CA TYR A 121 12.52 -5.37 -9.60
C TYR A 121 11.99 -5.45 -8.17
N ALA A 122 10.95 -4.70 -7.88
CA ALA A 122 10.22 -4.81 -6.63
C ALA A 122 8.73 -4.95 -6.90
N SER A 123 8.09 -5.85 -6.15
CA SER A 123 6.65 -6.11 -6.24
C SER A 123 5.90 -5.39 -5.14
N TYR A 124 4.75 -4.82 -5.49
CA TYR A 124 3.89 -4.09 -4.57
C TYR A 124 2.46 -4.60 -4.67
N ARG A 125 1.79 -4.67 -3.54
CA ARG A 125 0.39 -5.09 -3.46
C ARG A 125 -0.43 -4.12 -2.62
N ALA A 126 -1.56 -3.69 -3.15
CA ALA A 126 -2.54 -2.90 -2.42
C ALA A 126 -3.30 -3.76 -1.41
N VAL A 127 -3.55 -3.19 -0.24
CA VAL A 127 -4.42 -3.78 0.78
C VAL A 127 -5.62 -2.88 0.93
N ILE A 128 -6.80 -3.39 0.65
CA ILE A 128 -8.05 -2.66 0.85
C ILE A 128 -8.40 -2.56 2.33
N SER A 129 -9.10 -1.52 2.71
CA SER A 129 -9.59 -1.32 4.08
C SER A 129 -10.57 -2.42 4.47
N ASN A 130 -10.63 -2.74 5.77
CA ASN A 130 -11.57 -3.72 6.29
C ASN A 130 -13.01 -3.37 5.90
N ASN A 131 -13.77 -4.39 5.52
CA ASN A 131 -15.16 -4.29 5.09
C ASN A 131 -15.40 -3.37 3.86
N ALA A 132 -14.34 -2.89 3.21
CA ALA A 132 -14.49 -2.16 1.95
C ALA A 132 -15.00 -3.09 0.85
N PRO A 133 -15.83 -2.57 -0.09
CA PRO A 133 -16.32 -3.36 -1.21
C PRO A 133 -15.16 -3.79 -2.10
N ILE A 134 -15.33 -4.91 -2.79
CA ILE A 134 -14.31 -5.47 -3.70
C ILE A 134 -14.05 -4.50 -4.85
N PRO A 135 -12.81 -4.09 -5.10
CA PRO A 135 -12.48 -3.26 -6.24
C PRO A 135 -12.67 -3.99 -7.58
N SER A 136 -13.10 -3.27 -8.58
CA SER A 136 -13.12 -3.75 -9.97
C SER A 136 -11.82 -3.46 -10.70
N SER A 137 -11.07 -2.43 -10.27
CA SER A 137 -9.77 -2.07 -10.83
C SER A 137 -8.94 -1.22 -9.86
N TYR A 138 -7.64 -1.11 -10.17
CA TYR A 138 -6.68 -0.31 -9.42
C TYR A 138 -5.95 0.65 -10.37
N GLN A 139 -5.58 1.81 -9.85
CA GLN A 139 -4.71 2.74 -10.54
C GLN A 139 -3.45 2.98 -9.73
N TRP A 140 -2.30 2.68 -10.34
CA TRP A 140 -0.99 2.89 -9.75
C TRP A 140 -0.24 3.99 -10.47
N ILE A 141 0.47 4.82 -9.71
CA ILE A 141 1.28 5.92 -10.20
C ILE A 141 2.59 5.93 -9.44
N LEU A 142 3.71 5.91 -10.16
CA LEU A 142 5.04 6.16 -9.58
C LEU A 142 5.46 7.60 -9.90
N ASN A 143 5.79 8.38 -8.89
CA ASN A 143 6.15 9.79 -9.04
C ASN A 143 7.46 10.14 -8.31
N PRO A 144 8.48 10.68 -9.00
CA PRO A 144 8.56 10.78 -10.45
C PRO A 144 8.72 9.40 -11.11
N LEU A 145 8.31 9.23 -12.36
CA LEU A 145 8.57 7.97 -13.09
C LEU A 145 10.06 7.81 -13.42
N ASN A 146 10.73 8.90 -13.80
CA ASN A 146 12.18 9.04 -13.98
C ASN A 146 12.84 7.86 -14.74
N GLY A 147 12.22 7.40 -15.82
CA GLY A 147 12.71 6.29 -16.64
C GLY A 147 12.49 4.90 -16.05
N ASN A 148 11.92 4.77 -14.85
CA ASN A 148 11.52 3.49 -14.29
C ASN A 148 10.32 2.91 -15.04
N SER A 149 10.11 1.60 -14.94
CA SER A 149 9.01 0.91 -15.62
C SER A 149 8.08 0.27 -14.61
N LEU A 150 6.78 0.50 -14.79
CA LEU A 150 5.71 -0.04 -13.96
C LEU A 150 4.88 -1.02 -14.79
N TYR A 151 4.69 -2.23 -14.28
CA TYR A 151 3.95 -3.31 -14.91
C TYR A 151 2.76 -3.75 -14.04
N GLY A 152 1.65 -4.15 -14.66
CA GLY A 152 0.47 -4.65 -13.95
C GLY A 152 -0.49 -3.55 -13.48
N ASN A 153 -0.43 -2.33 -14.04
CA ASN A 153 -1.41 -1.29 -13.72
C ASN A 153 -2.83 -1.76 -14.08
N GLY A 154 -3.78 -1.55 -13.18
CA GLY A 154 -5.15 -2.05 -13.28
C GLY A 154 -5.44 -3.21 -12.33
N THR A 155 -4.43 -3.89 -11.79
CA THR A 155 -4.55 -5.03 -10.88
C THR A 155 -4.17 -4.68 -9.45
N GLU A 156 -4.49 -5.57 -8.50
CA GLU A 156 -4.15 -5.44 -7.07
C GLU A 156 -2.64 -5.35 -6.83
N SER A 157 -1.83 -5.99 -7.68
CA SER A 157 -0.38 -6.07 -7.54
C SER A 157 0.31 -5.55 -8.79
N ILE A 158 1.46 -4.91 -8.59
CA ILE A 158 2.32 -4.40 -9.65
C ILE A 158 3.78 -4.77 -9.40
N ASP A 159 4.56 -4.77 -10.48
CA ASP A 159 6.01 -4.84 -10.44
C ASP A 159 6.62 -3.53 -10.98
N ILE A 160 7.67 -3.07 -10.33
CA ILE A 160 8.39 -1.87 -10.75
C ILE A 160 9.87 -2.23 -10.96
N ALA A 161 10.41 -1.90 -12.14
CA ALA A 161 11.83 -1.93 -12.40
C ALA A 161 12.43 -0.55 -12.11
N PHE A 162 13.34 -0.50 -11.14
CA PHE A 162 14.01 0.73 -10.75
C PHE A 162 15.39 0.84 -11.41
N TYR A 163 15.56 1.81 -12.29
CA TYR A 163 16.84 2.04 -13.00
C TYR A 163 17.63 3.21 -12.45
N ASN A 164 16.98 4.15 -11.77
CA ASN A 164 17.62 5.37 -11.29
C ASN A 164 17.48 5.52 -9.78
N PRO A 165 18.57 5.88 -9.06
CA PRO A 165 18.48 6.16 -7.64
C PRO A 165 17.67 7.43 -7.38
N GLY A 166 17.02 7.50 -6.22
CA GLY A 166 16.23 8.64 -5.83
C GLY A 166 15.10 8.31 -4.86
N SER A 167 14.32 9.33 -4.53
CA SER A 167 13.13 9.18 -3.71
C SER A 167 11.89 9.20 -4.61
N TYR A 168 11.04 8.20 -4.43
CA TYR A 168 9.83 8.01 -5.21
C TYR A 168 8.61 7.93 -4.30
N GLN A 169 7.46 8.32 -4.83
CA GLN A 169 6.17 8.10 -4.21
C GLN A 169 5.38 7.12 -5.07
N LEU A 170 5.04 5.98 -4.51
CA LEU A 170 4.12 5.04 -5.11
C LEU A 170 2.71 5.33 -4.61
N VAL A 171 1.82 5.64 -5.52
CA VAL A 171 0.44 6.03 -5.24
C VAL A 171 -0.49 4.99 -5.81
N CYS A 172 -1.49 4.58 -5.02
CA CYS A 172 -2.52 3.64 -5.46
C CYS A 172 -3.91 4.12 -5.05
N ARG A 173 -4.89 3.89 -5.91
CA ARG A 173 -6.32 3.99 -5.57
C ARG A 173 -7.09 2.86 -6.23
N ALA A 174 -8.21 2.50 -5.63
CA ALA A 174 -9.10 1.45 -6.10
C ALA A 174 -10.41 2.04 -6.62
N THR A 175 -11.07 1.34 -7.54
CA THR A 175 -12.33 1.74 -8.17
C THR A 175 -13.32 0.59 -8.12
N ASN A 176 -14.60 0.89 -7.93
CA ASN A 176 -15.72 -0.03 -8.12
C ASN A 176 -16.91 0.69 -8.76
N GLU A 177 -18.10 0.08 -8.75
CA GLU A 177 -19.34 0.68 -9.26
C GLU A 177 -19.75 1.97 -8.55
N CYS A 178 -19.34 2.15 -7.27
CA CYS A 178 -19.61 3.37 -6.49
C CYS A 178 -18.66 4.53 -6.82
N GLY A 179 -17.67 4.31 -7.68
CA GLY A 179 -16.72 5.33 -8.13
C GLY A 179 -15.29 5.03 -7.75
N VAL A 180 -14.50 6.08 -7.64
CA VAL A 180 -13.06 6.04 -7.42
C VAL A 180 -12.77 6.37 -5.96
N GLY A 181 -11.97 5.53 -5.30
CA GLY A 181 -11.53 5.73 -3.92
C GLY A 181 -10.39 6.75 -3.79
N ASP A 182 -10.06 7.05 -2.55
CA ASP A 182 -8.98 7.98 -2.21
C ASP A 182 -7.60 7.36 -2.52
N TYR A 183 -6.61 8.23 -2.73
CA TYR A 183 -5.22 7.82 -2.93
C TYR A 183 -4.58 7.37 -1.63
N TYR A 184 -3.84 6.28 -1.72
CA TYR A 184 -2.87 5.88 -0.71
C TYR A 184 -1.45 6.07 -1.27
N THR A 185 -0.53 6.60 -0.46
CA THR A 185 0.83 6.90 -0.91
C THR A 185 1.85 6.20 -0.02
N MET A 186 2.85 5.56 -0.66
CA MET A 186 4.01 4.97 -0.01
C MET A 186 5.30 5.57 -0.56
N GLY A 187 6.22 5.96 0.32
CA GLY A 187 7.57 6.41 -0.07
C GLY A 187 8.48 5.23 -0.38
N ILE A 188 9.28 5.35 -1.45
CA ILE A 188 10.30 4.36 -1.85
C ILE A 188 11.61 5.09 -2.05
N GLY A 189 12.67 4.64 -1.37
CA GLY A 189 14.04 5.09 -1.58
C GLY A 189 14.78 4.09 -2.46
N VAL A 190 15.24 4.54 -3.62
CA VAL A 190 16.09 3.74 -4.51
C VAL A 190 17.51 4.20 -4.37
N TYR A 191 18.43 3.27 -4.15
CA TYR A 191 19.82 3.58 -3.86
C TYR A 191 20.77 2.75 -4.73
N ASP A 192 21.95 3.34 -5.00
CA ASP A 192 23.04 2.61 -5.64
C ASP A 192 23.74 1.74 -4.60
N ASN A 193 23.81 0.44 -4.89
CA ASN A 193 24.58 -0.50 -4.09
C ASN A 193 25.91 -0.92 -4.75
N LEU A 194 26.17 -0.45 -5.98
CA LEU A 194 27.38 -0.76 -6.73
C LEU A 194 28.42 0.35 -6.58
N TYR A 195 29.59 -0.02 -6.14
CA TYR A 195 30.74 0.87 -6.00
C TYR A 195 31.86 0.44 -6.95
N LEU A 196 32.47 1.43 -7.61
CA LEU A 196 33.60 1.26 -8.50
C LEU A 196 34.86 1.74 -7.82
N THR A 197 35.84 0.86 -7.66
CA THR A 197 37.18 1.22 -7.17
C THR A 197 38.26 0.95 -8.21
N LEU A 198 39.29 1.77 -8.20
CA LEU A 198 40.44 1.67 -9.11
C LEU A 198 41.74 1.65 -8.30
N SER A 199 42.53 0.59 -8.45
CA SER A 199 43.81 0.45 -7.73
C SER A 199 44.90 -0.16 -8.63
N PRO A 200 46.12 0.40 -8.65
CA PRO A 200 46.52 1.66 -8.02
C PRO A 200 45.93 2.89 -8.71
N ASN A 201 45.67 3.95 -7.94
CA ASN A 201 45.33 5.25 -8.49
C ASN A 201 46.05 6.34 -7.68
N PRO A 202 47.07 7.00 -8.23
CA PRO A 202 47.51 7.03 -9.63
C PRO A 202 48.12 5.73 -10.14
N ALA A 203 47.83 5.39 -11.41
CA ALA A 203 48.31 4.21 -12.12
C ALA A 203 49.51 4.53 -13.01
N THR A 204 50.32 3.50 -13.34
CA THR A 204 51.30 3.52 -14.42
C THR A 204 50.72 2.86 -15.68
N ASP A 205 51.04 1.62 -15.94
CA ASP A 205 50.65 0.91 -17.17
C ASP A 205 49.40 0.02 -16.97
N GLU A 206 49.02 -0.26 -15.74
CA GLU A 206 47.86 -1.09 -15.40
C GLU A 206 47.11 -0.52 -14.21
N VAL A 207 45.79 -0.75 -14.20
CA VAL A 207 44.91 -0.47 -13.08
C VAL A 207 43.88 -1.59 -12.95
N THR A 208 43.66 -2.06 -11.76
CA THR A 208 42.62 -3.02 -11.45
C THR A 208 41.33 -2.27 -11.08
N LEU A 209 40.27 -2.53 -11.84
CA LEU A 209 38.91 -2.15 -11.53
C LEU A 209 38.30 -3.22 -10.66
N GLN A 210 37.65 -2.82 -9.56
CA GLN A 210 36.80 -3.69 -8.74
C GLN A 210 35.40 -3.10 -8.63
N LEU A 211 34.40 -3.96 -8.79
CA LEU A 211 33.01 -3.69 -8.55
C LEU A 211 32.58 -4.35 -7.24
N THR A 212 32.17 -3.55 -6.28
CA THR A 212 31.71 -4.02 -4.97
C THR A 212 30.25 -3.59 -4.76
N GLU A 213 29.50 -4.39 -4.05
CA GLU A 213 28.13 -4.09 -3.61
C GLU A 213 28.12 -3.98 -2.08
N THR A 214 27.23 -3.14 -1.54
CA THR A 214 27.00 -3.12 -0.09
C THR A 214 25.99 -4.20 0.24
N ASP A 215 26.40 -5.13 1.11
CA ASP A 215 25.48 -6.09 1.70
C ASP A 215 24.57 -5.36 2.69
N GLU A 216 23.26 -5.45 2.47
CA GLU A 216 22.26 -4.75 3.30
C GLU A 216 22.20 -5.26 4.75
N VAL A 217 22.54 -6.53 4.97
CA VAL A 217 22.46 -7.17 6.28
C VAL A 217 23.67 -6.82 7.15
N SER A 218 24.85 -6.83 6.56
CA SER A 218 26.11 -6.60 7.28
C SER A 218 26.65 -5.17 7.12
N GLY A 219 26.20 -4.41 6.13
CA GLY A 219 26.74 -3.10 5.76
C GLY A 219 28.16 -3.17 5.20
N LEU A 220 28.69 -4.37 4.93
CA LEU A 220 30.04 -4.57 4.42
C LEU A 220 30.04 -4.53 2.88
N SER A 221 31.11 -3.97 2.32
CA SER A 221 31.34 -4.03 0.87
C SER A 221 31.86 -5.41 0.49
N VAL A 222 31.14 -6.09 -0.39
CA VAL A 222 31.51 -7.40 -0.97
C VAL A 222 31.72 -7.26 -2.46
N LEU A 223 32.51 -8.17 -3.07
CA LEU A 223 32.58 -8.21 -4.53
C LEU A 223 31.20 -8.49 -5.10
N SER A 224 30.82 -7.76 -6.16
CA SER A 224 29.54 -7.96 -6.84
C SER A 224 29.41 -9.42 -7.28
N THR A 225 28.32 -10.05 -6.88
CA THR A 225 27.97 -11.43 -7.28
C THR A 225 27.13 -11.46 -8.56
N ASP A 226 26.71 -10.31 -9.05
CA ASP A 226 25.98 -10.18 -10.30
C ASP A 226 26.90 -10.48 -11.49
N ARG A 227 26.51 -11.48 -12.29
CA ARG A 227 27.22 -11.89 -13.51
C ARG A 227 26.68 -11.24 -14.78
N SER A 228 25.98 -10.13 -14.66
CA SER A 228 25.59 -9.33 -15.82
C SER A 228 26.83 -8.80 -16.54
N THR A 229 26.71 -8.59 -17.84
CA THR A 229 27.80 -8.01 -18.62
C THR A 229 27.96 -6.54 -18.29
N TYR A 230 29.17 -6.15 -17.88
CA TYR A 230 29.58 -4.77 -17.69
C TYR A 230 30.29 -4.26 -18.94
N GLU A 231 29.96 -3.07 -19.39
CA GLU A 231 30.74 -2.35 -20.38
C GLU A 231 31.65 -1.32 -19.66
N ILE A 232 32.98 -1.48 -19.81
CA ILE A 232 33.99 -0.61 -19.21
C ILE A 232 34.51 0.32 -20.29
N GLN A 233 34.48 1.63 -20.07
CA GLN A 233 34.89 2.65 -21.01
C GLN A 233 35.97 3.55 -20.38
N ILE A 234 37.05 3.85 -21.14
CA ILE A 234 38.07 4.78 -20.74
C ILE A 234 37.90 6.07 -21.54
N TRP A 235 37.75 7.17 -20.83
CA TRP A 235 37.50 8.49 -21.40
C TRP A 235 38.61 9.47 -21.04
N SER A 236 39.00 10.36 -21.98
CA SER A 236 39.79 11.56 -21.75
C SER A 236 38.99 12.77 -22.25
N GLY A 237 38.56 13.64 -21.32
CA GLY A 237 37.59 14.69 -21.64
C GLY A 237 36.29 14.11 -22.21
N MET A 238 35.93 14.54 -23.43
CA MET A 238 34.72 14.06 -24.12
C MET A 238 34.99 12.88 -25.08
N ARG A 239 36.21 12.38 -25.16
CA ARG A 239 36.59 11.34 -26.10
C ARG A 239 36.71 9.99 -25.40
N MET A 240 35.99 8.99 -25.90
CA MET A 240 36.18 7.59 -25.52
C MET A 240 37.44 7.04 -26.23
N LEU A 241 38.35 6.47 -25.46
CA LEU A 241 39.61 5.95 -25.96
C LEU A 241 39.60 4.43 -26.09
N ARG A 242 38.96 3.73 -25.13
CA ARG A 242 38.90 2.27 -25.10
C ARG A 242 37.54 1.83 -24.53
N SER A 243 37.08 0.67 -24.95
CA SER A 243 35.94 -0.01 -24.38
C SER A 243 36.20 -1.50 -24.23
N PHE A 244 35.72 -2.11 -23.15
CA PHE A 244 35.86 -3.52 -22.81
C PHE A 244 34.51 -4.06 -22.35
N ARG A 245 34.35 -5.37 -22.43
CA ARG A 245 33.17 -6.05 -21.84
C ARG A 245 33.64 -7.20 -20.96
N THR A 246 33.05 -7.32 -19.78
CA THR A 246 33.36 -8.40 -18.83
C THR A 246 32.07 -8.73 -18.02
N ASN A 247 32.04 -9.92 -17.50
CA ASN A 247 31.03 -10.36 -16.50
C ASN A 247 31.71 -10.61 -15.14
N GLU A 248 33.00 -10.32 -15.02
CA GLU A 248 33.72 -10.49 -13.77
C GLU A 248 33.74 -9.18 -12.97
N PRO A 249 33.57 -9.23 -11.64
CA PRO A 249 33.58 -8.05 -10.78
C PRO A 249 34.97 -7.42 -10.63
N THR A 250 36.03 -8.08 -11.10
CA THR A 250 37.39 -7.58 -11.11
C THR A 250 37.94 -7.65 -12.52
N PHE A 251 38.47 -6.53 -13.01
CA PHE A 251 39.01 -6.43 -14.38
C PHE A 251 40.26 -5.61 -14.40
N GLN A 252 41.33 -6.13 -15.08
CA GLN A 252 42.58 -5.39 -15.30
C GLN A 252 42.48 -4.54 -16.57
N ILE A 253 42.73 -3.26 -16.42
CA ILE A 253 42.72 -2.28 -17.50
C ILE A 253 44.15 -1.91 -17.82
N SER A 254 44.61 -2.18 -19.06
CA SER A 254 45.86 -1.68 -19.52
C SER A 254 45.78 -0.20 -19.86
N MET A 255 46.66 0.58 -19.28
CA MET A 255 46.87 2.00 -19.55
C MET A 255 48.12 2.26 -20.43
N ALA A 256 48.77 1.20 -20.88
CA ALA A 256 49.94 1.30 -21.73
C ALA A 256 49.66 2.07 -23.02
N GLY A 257 50.59 2.95 -23.44
CA GLY A 257 50.44 3.79 -24.63
C GLY A 257 49.51 4.99 -24.48
N LEU A 258 48.88 5.20 -23.32
CA LEU A 258 48.17 6.42 -23.03
C LEU A 258 49.08 7.44 -22.36
N PRO A 259 49.02 8.76 -22.71
CA PRO A 259 49.80 9.82 -22.05
C PRO A 259 49.52 9.93 -20.55
N ALA A 260 50.46 10.48 -19.78
CA ALA A 260 50.18 10.87 -18.40
C ALA A 260 49.08 11.93 -18.37
N GLY A 261 48.15 11.80 -17.43
CA GLY A 261 47.02 12.73 -17.38
C GLY A 261 45.80 12.19 -16.62
N LEU A 262 44.69 12.93 -16.78
CA LEU A 262 43.42 12.63 -16.15
C LEU A 262 42.50 11.85 -17.10
N TYR A 263 42.00 10.75 -16.61
CA TYR A 263 41.03 9.88 -17.29
C TYR A 263 39.81 9.65 -16.42
N PHE A 264 38.73 9.22 -17.07
CA PHE A 264 37.53 8.74 -16.41
C PHE A 264 37.25 7.30 -16.85
N VAL A 265 37.13 6.42 -15.89
CA VAL A 265 36.68 5.04 -16.11
C VAL A 265 35.18 5.03 -15.86
N ARG A 266 34.41 4.64 -16.86
CA ARG A 266 33.00 4.48 -16.80
C ARG A 266 32.62 3.01 -16.91
N VAL A 267 31.77 2.55 -16.02
CA VAL A 267 31.18 1.21 -16.08
C VAL A 267 29.70 1.36 -16.33
N VAL A 268 29.23 0.76 -17.40
CA VAL A 268 27.80 0.72 -17.74
C VAL A 268 27.24 -0.66 -17.40
N LYS A 269 26.21 -0.69 -16.54
CA LYS A 269 25.50 -1.89 -16.09
C LYS A 269 24.02 -1.59 -16.11
N ASN A 270 23.22 -2.42 -16.78
CA ASN A 270 21.75 -2.29 -16.82
C ASN A 270 21.25 -0.87 -17.19
N GLY A 271 21.96 -0.18 -18.10
CA GLY A 271 21.63 1.19 -18.51
C GLY A 271 22.14 2.28 -17.56
N GLN A 272 22.70 1.94 -16.42
CA GLN A 272 23.33 2.88 -15.48
C GLN A 272 24.83 3.05 -15.75
N THR A 273 25.34 4.25 -15.47
CA THR A 273 26.76 4.59 -15.66
C THR A 273 27.38 4.99 -14.34
N TYR A 274 28.39 4.23 -13.92
CA TYR A 274 29.22 4.50 -12.76
C TYR A 274 30.56 5.10 -13.27
N THR A 275 31.03 6.19 -12.67
CA THR A 275 32.20 6.89 -13.14
C THR A 275 33.18 7.11 -12.01
N GLN A 276 34.46 6.76 -12.25
CA GLN A 276 35.56 6.99 -11.33
C GLN A 276 36.73 7.71 -12.04
N LYS A 277 37.31 8.64 -11.31
CA LYS A 277 38.52 9.38 -11.77
C LYS A 277 39.73 8.50 -11.67
N LEU A 278 40.55 8.49 -12.73
CA LEU A 278 41.84 7.80 -12.81
C LEU A 278 42.96 8.77 -13.21
N ILE A 279 44.03 8.78 -12.47
CA ILE A 279 45.22 9.55 -12.78
C ILE A 279 46.28 8.58 -13.31
N LYS A 280 46.80 8.82 -14.53
CA LYS A 280 47.99 8.11 -15.08
C LYS A 280 49.23 8.98 -14.87
N LYS A 281 50.26 8.36 -14.33
CA LYS A 281 51.61 8.92 -14.21
C LYS A 281 52.44 8.66 -15.47
#